data_bc19e7656a01f5a0cacd6e1dd1758bcd
#
_entry.id   bc19e7656a01f5a0cacd6e1dd1758bcd
#
_cell.length_a   1.000
_cell.length_b   1.000
_cell.length_c   1.000
_cell.angle_alpha   90.00
_cell.angle_beta   90.00
_cell.angle_gamma   90.00
#
_symmetry.space_group_name_H-M   'P 1'
#
loop_
_entity.id
_entity.type
_entity.pdbx_description
1 polymer ?
#
loop_
_entity_poly.entity_id
_entity_poly.type
_entity_poly.pdbx_seq_one_letter_code
_entity_poly.pdbx_strand_id
1 'polypeptide(L)'
;MLKRAGTVAVAFLIAACQPLGQAGPSAGGQSGQMIDPSQPVAVALLAPGGSGNANLDWLSRSLKNAARMAAADAQGAQIDLRIYDAGDDAGLAVARANEAVDAGAKVILGPLFAESANAVGNAMAQRNVNVLSFSNNADVAGGNVFVLGNTFANIADRLVGYGTRNGKRRILSVSEDDVAGQVGARAIETAIARNGATLAGRITHPVSITGIDSVTPQIAEAARSGRVDAIFMTANNQAVLPYLTEKLAAAGVSSQVTQFMGLTRWDEPSSRLEMPQLQGGWFALPDNTRKAEFEARYRAAYGEAPHELAGLAYDGVAAIAANIRAGKRDAVAKSGLTQRAGFAGVDGAFRFRPDGTNQRALAVATIRGNQLVILDPAPRGFGGFGF
;
A
#
# COMPACT_ATOMS: atom_id res chain seq x y z
N MET A 1 51.09 74.48 29.35
CA MET A 1 50.30 73.66 30.29
C MET A 1 49.38 72.83 29.47
N LEU A 2 49.75 71.55 29.16
CA LEU A 2 48.96 70.64 28.31
C LEU A 2 48.28 69.66 29.22
N LYS A 3 46.91 69.58 29.14
CA LYS A 3 46.10 68.57 29.78
C LYS A 3 45.89 67.42 28.75
N ARG A 4 46.41 66.25 29.07
CA ARG A 4 46.12 65.01 28.32
C ARG A 4 44.76 64.44 28.78
N ALA A 5 43.81 64.28 27.85
CA ALA A 5 42.62 63.57 28.08
C ALA A 5 42.82 62.12 27.66
N GLY A 6 42.64 61.19 28.60
CA GLY A 6 42.66 59.73 28.34
C GLY A 6 41.32 59.27 27.92
N THR A 7 41.22 58.58 26.77
CA THR A 7 40.01 57.96 26.23
C THR A 7 39.96 56.53 26.74
N VAL A 8 38.97 56.21 27.58
CA VAL A 8 38.61 54.83 28.00
C VAL A 8 37.75 54.21 26.96
N ALA A 9 38.21 53.18 26.26
CA ALA A 9 37.38 52.36 25.35
C ALA A 9 36.67 51.31 26.16
N VAL A 10 35.34 51.40 26.23
CA VAL A 10 34.45 50.36 26.79
C VAL A 10 34.12 49.39 25.67
N ALA A 11 34.62 48.16 25.74
CA ALA A 11 34.29 47.08 24.86
C ALA A 11 32.91 46.50 25.27
N PHE A 12 31.89 46.71 24.44
CA PHE A 12 30.60 46.01 24.55
C PHE A 12 30.71 44.58 24.01
N LEU A 13 30.65 43.60 24.89
CA LEU A 13 30.43 42.19 24.53
C LEU A 13 28.97 42.02 24.17
N ILE A 14 28.68 41.93 22.87
CA ILE A 14 27.35 41.53 22.39
C ILE A 14 27.28 40.00 22.48
N ALA A 15 26.59 39.49 23.51
CA ALA A 15 26.18 38.08 23.57
C ALA A 15 25.08 37.85 22.53
N ALA A 16 25.45 37.25 21.41
CA ALA A 16 24.49 36.77 20.43
C ALA A 16 23.70 35.57 21.01
N CYS A 17 22.50 35.82 21.51
CA CYS A 17 21.53 34.76 21.74
C CYS A 17 21.12 34.16 20.37
N GLN A 18 21.68 33.02 20.01
CA GLN A 18 21.14 32.22 18.91
C GLN A 18 19.81 31.65 19.36
N PRO A 19 18.72 31.85 18.62
CA PRO A 19 17.50 31.12 18.89
C PRO A 19 17.75 29.64 18.63
N LEU A 20 17.45 28.77 19.60
CA LEU A 20 17.36 27.34 19.43
C LEU A 20 16.31 27.10 18.33
N GLY A 21 16.81 26.87 17.11
CA GLY A 21 15.96 26.47 16.00
C GLY A 21 15.26 25.17 16.36
N GLN A 22 13.96 25.24 16.46
CA GLN A 22 13.10 24.04 16.40
C GLN A 22 13.48 23.33 15.10
N ALA A 23 14.10 22.16 15.21
CA ALA A 23 14.25 21.25 14.10
C ALA A 23 12.86 20.76 13.73
N GLY A 24 12.20 21.46 12.80
CA GLY A 24 11.07 20.94 12.07
C GLY A 24 11.51 19.68 11.32
N PRO A 25 10.61 18.74 11.04
CA PRO A 25 10.97 17.54 10.28
C PRO A 25 11.54 17.97 8.95
N SER A 26 12.83 17.68 8.71
CA SER A 26 13.51 17.98 7.46
C SER A 26 12.85 17.18 6.34
N ALA A 27 12.01 17.85 5.57
CA ALA A 27 11.48 17.33 4.32
C ALA A 27 12.66 17.06 3.38
N GLY A 28 13.00 15.77 3.19
CA GLY A 28 13.96 15.33 2.18
C GLY A 28 15.20 14.58 2.66
N GLY A 29 15.36 14.32 3.96
CA GLY A 29 16.48 13.52 4.48
C GLY A 29 16.46 12.07 3.98
N GLN A 30 17.62 11.52 3.62
CA GLN A 30 17.80 10.09 3.37
C GLN A 30 17.54 9.34 4.69
N SER A 31 16.49 8.48 4.72
CA SER A 31 16.27 7.55 5.83
C SER A 31 16.89 6.19 5.53
N GLY A 32 17.28 5.46 6.58
CA GLY A 32 17.84 4.13 6.50
C GLY A 32 19.35 4.09 6.48
N GLN A 33 19.86 2.95 6.94
CA GLN A 33 21.29 2.72 7.10
C GLN A 33 21.94 2.34 5.76
N MET A 34 23.21 2.74 5.59
CA MET A 34 24.06 2.20 4.54
C MET A 34 24.59 0.83 4.97
N ILE A 35 24.75 -0.08 4.00
CA ILE A 35 25.26 -1.43 4.23
C ILE A 35 26.52 -1.70 3.41
N ASP A 36 27.24 -2.75 3.76
CA ASP A 36 28.24 -3.37 2.89
C ASP A 36 27.57 -4.56 2.15
N PRO A 37 27.38 -4.48 0.83
CA PRO A 37 26.71 -5.52 0.08
C PRO A 37 27.50 -6.82 -0.04
N SER A 38 28.79 -6.81 0.34
CA SER A 38 29.65 -8.02 0.37
C SER A 38 29.51 -8.81 1.68
N GLN A 39 28.85 -8.23 2.70
CA GLN A 39 28.65 -8.86 4.01
C GLN A 39 27.17 -9.28 4.19
N PRO A 40 26.92 -10.25 5.10
CA PRO A 40 25.54 -10.60 5.47
C PRO A 40 24.78 -9.38 6.01
N VAL A 41 23.61 -9.11 5.43
CA VAL A 41 22.74 -7.98 5.84
C VAL A 41 21.64 -8.52 6.74
N ALA A 42 21.64 -8.08 8.00
CA ALA A 42 20.62 -8.46 8.97
C ALA A 42 19.29 -7.77 8.66
N VAL A 43 18.27 -8.57 8.36
CA VAL A 43 16.89 -8.18 8.04
C VAL A 43 15.98 -8.76 9.11
N ALA A 44 15.26 -7.91 9.84
CA ALA A 44 14.31 -8.35 10.85
C ALA A 44 12.92 -8.50 10.26
N LEU A 45 12.23 -9.61 10.55
CA LEU A 45 10.81 -9.82 10.26
C LEU A 45 10.02 -9.74 11.55
N LEU A 46 9.11 -8.78 11.67
CA LEU A 46 8.11 -8.67 12.74
C LEU A 46 6.82 -9.33 12.28
N ALA A 47 6.59 -10.56 12.71
CA ALA A 47 5.41 -11.35 12.36
C ALA A 47 4.33 -11.26 13.46
N PRO A 48 3.01 -11.33 13.12
CA PRO A 48 1.91 -11.15 14.07
C PRO A 48 1.62 -12.42 14.92
N GLY A 49 2.62 -13.24 15.20
CA GLY A 49 2.48 -14.49 15.97
C GLY A 49 2.51 -14.26 17.47
N GLY A 50 2.01 -15.27 18.20
CA GLY A 50 2.02 -15.26 19.66
C GLY A 50 0.85 -14.55 20.32
N SER A 51 -0.19 -14.18 19.54
CA SER A 51 -1.42 -13.57 20.07
C SER A 51 -2.43 -14.60 20.61
N GLY A 52 -2.26 -15.88 20.32
CA GLY A 52 -3.24 -16.94 20.62
C GLY A 52 -4.43 -16.97 19.66
N ASN A 53 -4.45 -16.13 18.65
CA ASN A 53 -5.45 -16.15 17.59
C ASN A 53 -5.01 -17.07 16.46
N ALA A 54 -5.74 -18.15 16.21
CA ALA A 54 -5.38 -19.18 15.22
C ALA A 54 -5.18 -18.63 13.79
N ASN A 55 -5.98 -17.62 13.38
CA ASN A 55 -5.83 -17.00 12.06
C ASN A 55 -4.55 -16.16 11.98
N LEU A 56 -4.22 -15.40 13.03
CA LEU A 56 -2.98 -14.64 13.11
C LEU A 56 -1.76 -15.56 13.18
N ASP A 57 -1.87 -16.69 13.90
CA ASP A 57 -0.80 -17.68 13.98
C ASP A 57 -0.55 -18.37 12.63
N TRP A 58 -1.62 -18.68 11.87
CA TRP A 58 -1.49 -19.16 10.48
C TRP A 58 -0.86 -18.10 9.57
N LEU A 59 -1.32 -16.85 9.63
CA LEU A 59 -0.73 -15.75 8.88
C LEU A 59 0.75 -15.56 9.25
N SER A 60 1.07 -15.54 10.55
CA SER A 60 2.44 -15.42 11.04
C SER A 60 3.34 -16.52 10.48
N ARG A 61 2.90 -17.78 10.58
CA ARG A 61 3.61 -18.93 10.02
C ARG A 61 3.83 -18.77 8.51
N SER A 62 2.80 -18.31 7.79
CA SER A 62 2.87 -18.09 6.36
C SER A 62 3.85 -16.99 5.97
N LEU A 63 3.87 -15.86 6.67
CA LEU A 63 4.84 -14.78 6.48
C LEU A 63 6.28 -15.23 6.75
N LYS A 64 6.50 -15.96 7.86
CA LYS A 64 7.81 -16.51 8.23
C LYS A 64 8.36 -17.46 7.16
N ASN A 65 7.53 -18.36 6.68
CA ASN A 65 7.88 -19.32 5.66
C ASN A 65 8.19 -18.64 4.31
N ALA A 66 7.37 -17.67 3.91
CA ALA A 66 7.59 -16.90 2.68
C ALA A 66 8.89 -16.09 2.73
N ALA A 67 9.20 -15.47 3.90
CA ALA A 67 10.46 -14.76 4.08
C ALA A 67 11.67 -15.68 4.01
N ARG A 68 11.60 -16.89 4.60
CA ARG A 68 12.66 -17.91 4.51
C ARG A 68 12.86 -18.39 3.07
N MET A 69 11.75 -18.61 2.34
CA MET A 69 11.81 -19.00 0.93
C MET A 69 12.48 -17.92 0.08
N ALA A 70 12.13 -16.63 0.29
CA ALA A 70 12.77 -15.53 -0.41
C ALA A 70 14.26 -15.37 -0.06
N ALA A 71 14.65 -15.58 1.20
CA ALA A 71 16.04 -15.56 1.64
C ALA A 71 16.85 -16.72 1.00
N ALA A 72 16.25 -17.91 0.87
CA ALA A 72 16.86 -19.04 0.17
C ALA A 72 17.00 -18.79 -1.34
N ASP A 73 16.04 -18.09 -1.95
CA ASP A 73 16.08 -17.68 -3.36
C ASP A 73 17.05 -16.51 -3.63
N ALA A 74 17.57 -15.87 -2.60
CA ALA A 74 18.40 -14.68 -2.69
C ALA A 74 19.86 -14.97 -3.15
N GLN A 75 20.05 -15.85 -4.14
CA GLN A 75 21.37 -16.19 -4.67
C GLN A 75 22.16 -14.92 -5.04
N GLY A 76 23.41 -14.81 -4.54
CA GLY A 76 24.27 -13.65 -4.74
C GLY A 76 23.98 -12.47 -3.81
N ALA A 77 23.02 -12.58 -2.87
CA ALA A 77 22.84 -11.66 -1.77
C ALA A 77 22.86 -12.43 -0.44
N GLN A 78 23.65 -11.96 0.51
CA GLN A 78 23.71 -12.58 1.82
C GLN A 78 22.68 -11.92 2.76
N ILE A 79 21.53 -12.58 2.98
CA ILE A 79 20.47 -12.14 3.87
C ILE A 79 20.57 -12.93 5.20
N ASP A 80 20.82 -12.21 6.31
CA ASP A 80 20.69 -12.72 7.67
C ASP A 80 19.27 -12.41 8.17
N LEU A 81 18.33 -13.34 7.88
CA LEU A 81 16.92 -13.16 8.23
C LEU A 81 16.68 -13.52 9.70
N ARG A 82 16.25 -12.56 10.50
CA ARG A 82 15.92 -12.70 11.92
C ARG A 82 14.43 -12.49 12.14
N ILE A 83 13.78 -13.43 12.81
CA ILE A 83 12.33 -13.48 12.96
C ILE A 83 11.93 -13.24 14.39
N TYR A 84 10.98 -12.32 14.59
CA TYR A 84 10.45 -11.90 15.89
C TYR A 84 8.93 -12.00 15.89
N ASP A 85 8.34 -12.61 16.90
CA ASP A 85 6.91 -12.60 17.12
C ASP A 85 6.51 -11.30 17.82
N ALA A 86 5.77 -10.46 17.11
CA ALA A 86 5.39 -9.11 17.53
C ALA A 86 3.91 -9.00 17.95
N GLY A 87 3.13 -10.09 17.82
CA GLY A 87 1.72 -10.09 18.18
C GLY A 87 0.89 -9.07 17.41
N ASP A 88 -0.17 -8.61 18.05
CA ASP A 88 -1.06 -7.54 17.61
C ASP A 88 -0.96 -6.28 18.50
N ASP A 89 -0.10 -6.30 19.52
CA ASP A 89 0.15 -5.17 20.43
C ASP A 89 1.28 -4.26 19.91
N ALA A 90 1.02 -2.95 19.88
CA ALA A 90 1.96 -1.97 19.37
C ALA A 90 3.22 -1.82 20.27
N GLY A 91 3.06 -1.98 21.60
CA GLY A 91 4.18 -1.91 22.55
C GLY A 91 5.12 -3.09 22.40
N LEU A 92 4.57 -4.31 22.25
CA LEU A 92 5.35 -5.51 21.96
C LEU A 92 6.08 -5.38 20.62
N ALA A 93 5.42 -4.87 19.58
CA ALA A 93 6.03 -4.65 18.28
C ALA A 93 7.24 -3.70 18.38
N VAL A 94 7.13 -2.61 19.14
CA VAL A 94 8.24 -1.67 19.42
C VAL A 94 9.38 -2.36 20.20
N ALA A 95 9.07 -3.16 21.21
CA ALA A 95 10.07 -3.89 21.97
C ALA A 95 10.86 -4.86 21.08
N ARG A 96 10.17 -5.62 20.21
CA ARG A 96 10.80 -6.54 19.25
C ARG A 96 11.62 -5.82 18.18
N ALA A 97 11.16 -4.64 17.71
CA ALA A 97 11.92 -3.80 16.80
C ALA A 97 13.24 -3.31 17.41
N ASN A 98 13.20 -2.87 18.68
CA ASN A 98 14.41 -2.46 19.40
C ASN A 98 15.37 -3.64 19.59
N GLU A 99 14.89 -4.79 20.05
CA GLU A 99 15.67 -6.03 20.20
C GLU A 99 16.37 -6.39 18.87
N ALA A 100 15.63 -6.33 17.75
CA ALA A 100 16.17 -6.65 16.44
C ALA A 100 17.28 -5.67 16.01
N VAL A 101 17.10 -4.38 16.23
CA VAL A 101 18.09 -3.37 15.85
C VAL A 101 19.29 -3.39 16.79
N ASP A 102 19.11 -3.67 18.09
CA ASP A 102 20.20 -3.91 19.04
C ASP A 102 21.05 -5.13 18.63
N ALA A 103 20.40 -6.15 18.08
CA ALA A 103 21.08 -7.30 17.48
C ALA A 103 21.70 -7.03 16.10
N GLY A 104 21.56 -5.81 15.54
CA GLY A 104 22.22 -5.38 14.31
C GLY A 104 21.36 -5.33 13.04
N ALA A 105 20.03 -5.50 13.15
CA ALA A 105 19.13 -5.39 12.00
C ALA A 105 19.26 -4.02 11.32
N LYS A 106 19.31 -4.02 9.98
CA LYS A 106 19.48 -2.81 9.14
C LYS A 106 18.16 -2.31 8.57
N VAL A 107 17.16 -3.16 8.55
CA VAL A 107 15.82 -2.88 8.04
C VAL A 107 14.82 -3.81 8.73
N ILE A 108 13.58 -3.36 8.88
CA ILE A 108 12.49 -4.13 9.46
C ILE A 108 11.44 -4.42 8.38
N LEU A 109 11.02 -5.68 8.24
CA LEU A 109 9.86 -6.12 7.49
C LEU A 109 8.69 -6.33 8.45
N GLY A 110 7.50 -5.83 8.09
CA GLY A 110 6.40 -5.72 9.02
C GLY A 110 6.52 -4.42 9.86
N PRO A 111 5.70 -4.28 10.91
CA PRO A 111 4.60 -5.17 11.31
C PRO A 111 3.38 -5.09 10.38
N LEU A 112 2.34 -5.89 10.70
CA LEU A 112 1.11 -5.98 9.91
C LEU A 112 0.14 -4.84 10.19
N PHE A 113 -0.12 -4.57 11.48
CA PHE A 113 -1.16 -3.63 11.88
C PHE A 113 -0.70 -2.18 11.77
N ALA A 114 -1.62 -1.30 11.39
CA ALA A 114 -1.33 0.12 11.16
C ALA A 114 -0.83 0.82 12.42
N GLU A 115 -1.44 0.54 13.58
CA GLU A 115 -1.04 1.10 14.87
C GLU A 115 0.40 0.67 15.23
N SER A 116 0.69 -0.63 15.11
CA SER A 116 2.04 -1.16 15.34
C SER A 116 3.05 -0.59 14.34
N ALA A 117 2.67 -0.41 13.06
CA ALA A 117 3.54 0.17 12.05
C ALA A 117 3.90 1.63 12.37
N ASN A 118 2.93 2.42 12.83
CA ASN A 118 3.16 3.80 13.26
C ASN A 118 4.07 3.86 14.50
N ALA A 119 3.80 3.04 15.50
CA ALA A 119 4.61 3.01 16.72
C ALA A 119 6.05 2.56 16.47
N VAL A 120 6.26 1.49 15.70
CA VAL A 120 7.57 1.01 15.28
C VAL A 120 8.28 2.04 14.41
N GLY A 121 7.57 2.67 13.46
CA GLY A 121 8.10 3.73 12.61
C GLY A 121 8.69 4.87 13.43
N ASN A 122 7.94 5.39 14.40
CA ASN A 122 8.38 6.46 15.30
C ASN A 122 9.62 6.06 16.13
N ALA A 123 9.64 4.86 16.70
CA ALA A 123 10.78 4.36 17.47
C ALA A 123 12.04 4.17 16.60
N MET A 124 11.87 3.65 15.39
CA MET A 124 12.97 3.35 14.47
C MET A 124 13.49 4.57 13.72
N ALA A 125 12.70 5.65 13.61
CA ALA A 125 13.16 6.92 13.01
C ALA A 125 14.39 7.48 13.74
N GLN A 126 14.40 7.43 15.06
CA GLN A 126 15.54 7.88 15.89
C GLN A 126 16.79 7.00 15.72
N ARG A 127 16.62 5.77 15.25
CA ARG A 127 17.69 4.80 15.00
C ARG A 127 18.13 4.75 13.53
N ASN A 128 17.52 5.59 12.70
CA ASN A 128 17.72 5.62 11.25
C ASN A 128 17.52 4.23 10.59
N VAL A 129 16.47 3.52 10.97
CA VAL A 129 16.09 2.22 10.40
C VAL A 129 14.77 2.32 9.67
N ASN A 130 14.74 1.87 8.42
CA ASN A 130 13.51 1.83 7.63
C ASN A 130 12.64 0.62 8.00
N VAL A 131 11.33 0.85 7.90
CA VAL A 131 10.27 -0.12 8.20
C VAL A 131 9.45 -0.36 6.93
N LEU A 132 9.43 -1.58 6.43
CA LEU A 132 8.61 -2.01 5.30
C LEU A 132 7.36 -2.70 5.85
N SER A 133 6.36 -1.93 6.19
CA SER A 133 5.14 -2.39 6.84
C SER A 133 4.26 -3.22 5.91
N PHE A 134 3.66 -4.29 6.41
CA PHE A 134 2.65 -5.10 5.70
C PHE A 134 1.24 -4.49 5.75
N SER A 135 1.08 -3.36 6.44
CA SER A 135 -0.21 -2.66 6.51
C SER A 135 -0.73 -2.30 5.10
N ASN A 136 -2.04 -2.36 4.94
CA ASN A 136 -2.74 -1.83 3.76
C ASN A 136 -3.21 -0.38 3.95
N ASN A 137 -2.98 0.22 5.12
CA ASN A 137 -3.30 1.62 5.38
C ASN A 137 -2.17 2.53 4.90
N ALA A 138 -2.45 3.33 3.87
CA ALA A 138 -1.49 4.28 3.32
C ALA A 138 -1.14 5.44 4.27
N ASP A 139 -1.97 5.71 5.27
CA ASP A 139 -1.77 6.83 6.21
C ASP A 139 -0.58 6.60 7.16
N VAL A 140 -0.09 5.35 7.29
CA VAL A 140 1.12 5.07 8.08
C VAL A 140 2.42 5.32 7.31
N ALA A 141 2.32 5.59 6.00
CA ALA A 141 3.47 5.86 5.15
C ALA A 141 4.09 7.22 5.47
N GLY A 142 5.40 7.30 5.37
CA GLY A 142 6.16 8.55 5.53
C GLY A 142 7.41 8.39 6.38
N GLY A 143 8.29 9.38 6.32
CA GLY A 143 9.57 9.34 7.04
C GLY A 143 10.38 8.10 6.66
N ASN A 144 10.49 7.17 7.59
CA ASN A 144 11.16 5.87 7.47
C ASN A 144 10.20 4.68 7.29
N VAL A 145 8.88 4.92 7.18
CA VAL A 145 7.89 3.86 6.97
C VAL A 145 7.48 3.78 5.52
N PHE A 146 7.63 2.59 4.94
CA PHE A 146 7.25 2.24 3.58
C PHE A 146 6.15 1.18 3.65
N VAL A 147 4.99 1.45 3.04
CA VAL A 147 3.87 0.52 2.99
C VAL A 147 4.09 -0.50 1.88
N LEU A 148 4.11 -1.78 2.21
CA LEU A 148 4.27 -2.88 1.27
C LEU A 148 2.92 -3.54 0.92
N GLY A 149 1.93 -3.41 1.79
CA GLY A 149 0.59 -3.98 1.58
C GLY A 149 -0.16 -3.38 0.39
N ASN A 150 -1.14 -4.12 -0.12
CA ASN A 150 -2.04 -3.62 -1.16
C ASN A 150 -3.00 -2.58 -0.56
N THR A 151 -3.00 -1.37 -1.11
CA THR A 151 -3.84 -0.27 -0.62
C THR A 151 -4.99 0.04 -1.59
N PHE A 152 -6.06 0.64 -1.09
CA PHE A 152 -7.14 1.16 -1.95
C PHE A 152 -6.61 2.17 -2.98
N ALA A 153 -5.55 2.92 -2.64
CA ALA A 153 -4.93 3.87 -3.55
C ALA A 153 -4.36 3.19 -4.81
N ASN A 154 -3.82 1.97 -4.69
CA ASN A 154 -3.30 1.20 -5.84
C ASN A 154 -4.42 0.86 -6.82
N ILE A 155 -5.55 0.38 -6.30
CA ILE A 155 -6.72 -0.01 -7.08
C ILE A 155 -7.34 1.23 -7.73
N ALA A 156 -7.56 2.28 -6.93
CA ALA A 156 -8.14 3.52 -7.42
C ALA A 156 -7.30 4.17 -8.52
N ASP A 157 -5.98 4.33 -8.32
CA ASP A 157 -5.06 4.87 -9.33
C ASP A 157 -5.12 4.06 -10.63
N ARG A 158 -5.15 2.72 -10.52
CA ARG A 158 -5.18 1.84 -11.68
C ARG A 158 -6.46 1.99 -12.49
N LEU A 159 -7.62 1.97 -11.80
CA LEU A 159 -8.92 2.04 -12.45
C LEU A 159 -9.23 3.42 -13.01
N VAL A 160 -8.93 4.50 -12.28
CA VAL A 160 -9.11 5.87 -12.78
C VAL A 160 -8.17 6.14 -13.95
N GLY A 161 -6.90 5.73 -13.85
CA GLY A 161 -5.95 5.86 -14.95
C GLY A 161 -6.39 5.10 -16.20
N TYR A 162 -6.90 3.88 -16.06
CA TYR A 162 -7.48 3.13 -17.17
C TYR A 162 -8.75 3.82 -17.71
N GLY A 163 -9.63 4.26 -16.83
CA GLY A 163 -10.87 4.95 -17.18
C GLY A 163 -10.63 6.21 -17.99
N THR A 164 -9.69 7.07 -17.56
CA THR A 164 -9.35 8.30 -18.29
C THR A 164 -8.85 8.04 -19.70
N ARG A 165 -8.03 7.02 -19.90
CA ARG A 165 -7.57 6.61 -21.25
C ARG A 165 -8.70 6.07 -22.13
N ASN A 166 -9.76 5.54 -21.50
CA ASN A 166 -10.95 5.00 -22.19
C ASN A 166 -12.16 5.94 -22.15
N GLY A 167 -11.93 7.25 -21.99
CA GLY A 167 -12.97 8.29 -22.09
C GLY A 167 -13.89 8.41 -20.87
N LYS A 168 -13.60 7.70 -19.76
CA LYS A 168 -14.37 7.76 -18.50
C LYS A 168 -13.71 8.77 -17.56
N ARG A 169 -14.00 10.05 -17.73
CA ARG A 169 -13.33 11.15 -17.05
C ARG A 169 -14.14 11.79 -15.93
N ARG A 170 -15.48 11.73 -16.00
CA ARG A 170 -16.38 12.33 -14.99
C ARG A 170 -16.87 11.21 -14.06
N ILE A 171 -16.31 11.13 -12.86
CA ILE A 171 -16.47 10.01 -11.97
C ILE A 171 -17.29 10.41 -10.75
N LEU A 172 -18.40 9.70 -10.51
CA LEU A 172 -19.17 9.80 -9.28
C LEU A 172 -18.58 8.83 -8.25
N SER A 173 -18.21 9.33 -7.08
CA SER A 173 -17.78 8.51 -5.94
C SER A 173 -19.00 8.11 -5.11
N VAL A 174 -19.21 6.81 -4.92
CA VAL A 174 -20.26 6.26 -4.06
C VAL A 174 -19.59 5.44 -2.96
N SER A 175 -19.79 5.83 -1.70
CA SER A 175 -19.09 5.23 -0.57
C SER A 175 -20.01 4.90 0.59
N GLU A 176 -19.61 3.88 1.33
CA GLU A 176 -20.15 3.56 2.64
C GLU A 176 -19.69 4.61 3.67
N ASP A 177 -20.47 4.82 4.73
CA ASP A 177 -20.17 5.80 5.79
C ASP A 177 -19.29 5.23 6.91
N ASP A 178 -18.87 3.98 6.79
CA ASP A 178 -17.93 3.34 7.70
C ASP A 178 -16.46 3.77 7.45
N VAL A 179 -15.56 3.33 8.31
CA VAL A 179 -14.12 3.68 8.23
C VAL A 179 -13.51 3.22 6.89
N ALA A 180 -13.84 2.03 6.43
CA ALA A 180 -13.30 1.48 5.19
C ALA A 180 -13.81 2.26 3.97
N GLY A 181 -15.11 2.57 3.94
CA GLY A 181 -15.74 3.40 2.90
C GLY A 181 -15.14 4.79 2.82
N GLN A 182 -14.88 5.44 3.97
CA GLN A 182 -14.23 6.76 4.02
C GLN A 182 -12.78 6.72 3.52
N VAL A 183 -12.00 5.70 3.89
CA VAL A 183 -10.63 5.51 3.36
C VAL A 183 -10.68 5.26 1.86
N GLY A 184 -11.60 4.42 1.41
CA GLY A 184 -11.83 4.14 -0.01
C GLY A 184 -12.22 5.38 -0.80
N ALA A 185 -13.15 6.20 -0.29
CA ALA A 185 -13.56 7.45 -0.93
C ALA A 185 -12.39 8.42 -1.10
N ARG A 186 -11.55 8.60 -0.07
CA ARG A 186 -10.33 9.43 -0.18
C ARG A 186 -9.35 8.89 -1.22
N ALA A 187 -9.20 7.57 -1.30
CA ALA A 187 -8.35 6.95 -2.31
C ALA A 187 -8.87 7.20 -3.73
N ILE A 188 -10.18 7.06 -3.96
CA ILE A 188 -10.84 7.35 -5.24
C ILE A 188 -10.65 8.82 -5.63
N GLU A 189 -10.91 9.75 -4.74
CA GLU A 189 -10.80 11.19 -5.00
C GLU A 189 -9.36 11.62 -5.29
N THR A 190 -8.41 11.08 -4.54
CA THR A 190 -6.98 11.30 -4.79
C THR A 190 -6.56 10.77 -6.16
N ALA A 191 -7.05 9.58 -6.54
CA ALA A 191 -6.78 8.99 -7.83
C ALA A 191 -7.41 9.81 -8.98
N ILE A 192 -8.63 10.33 -8.80
CA ILE A 192 -9.31 11.23 -9.76
C ILE A 192 -8.45 12.46 -10.01
N ALA A 193 -8.01 13.14 -8.95
CA ALA A 193 -7.17 14.32 -9.07
C ALA A 193 -5.82 14.02 -9.75
N ARG A 194 -5.17 12.93 -9.35
CA ARG A 194 -3.85 12.52 -9.87
C ARG A 194 -3.88 12.17 -11.36
N ASN A 195 -4.96 11.55 -11.82
CA ASN A 195 -5.11 11.12 -13.21
C ASN A 195 -5.80 12.14 -14.11
N GLY A 196 -6.03 13.38 -13.67
CA GLY A 196 -6.67 14.45 -14.44
C GLY A 196 -8.12 14.14 -14.82
N ALA A 197 -8.82 13.37 -14.00
CA ALA A 197 -10.25 13.16 -14.09
C ALA A 197 -11.02 14.22 -13.29
N THR A 198 -12.33 14.25 -13.43
CA THR A 198 -13.23 15.17 -12.73
C THR A 198 -14.09 14.38 -11.75
N LEU A 199 -14.12 14.80 -10.48
CA LEU A 199 -15.08 14.32 -9.52
C LEU A 199 -16.45 14.91 -9.81
N ALA A 200 -17.34 14.09 -10.36
CA ALA A 200 -18.69 14.51 -10.78
C ALA A 200 -19.65 14.66 -9.59
N GLY A 201 -19.32 14.10 -8.45
CA GLY A 201 -20.09 14.19 -7.21
C GLY A 201 -19.64 13.14 -6.20
N ARG A 202 -20.20 13.26 -4.99
CA ARG A 202 -20.05 12.31 -3.88
C ARG A 202 -21.41 11.93 -3.36
N ILE A 203 -21.60 10.64 -3.12
CA ILE A 203 -22.77 10.11 -2.45
C ILE A 203 -22.27 9.12 -1.41
N THR A 204 -22.69 9.34 -0.16
CA THR A 204 -22.34 8.44 0.95
C THR A 204 -23.62 7.86 1.53
N HIS A 205 -23.58 6.59 1.91
CA HIS A 205 -24.73 5.88 2.46
C HIS A 205 -24.35 5.01 3.66
N PRO A 206 -25.26 4.84 4.63
CA PRO A 206 -25.09 3.84 5.68
C PRO A 206 -24.96 2.43 5.15
N VAL A 207 -24.21 1.57 5.86
CA VAL A 207 -24.07 0.14 5.56
C VAL A 207 -25.35 -0.60 5.97
N SER A 208 -26.43 -0.32 5.26
CA SER A 208 -27.75 -0.91 5.50
C SER A 208 -28.61 -0.92 4.23
N ILE A 209 -29.60 -1.79 4.19
CA ILE A 209 -30.59 -1.86 3.10
C ILE A 209 -31.28 -0.50 2.92
N THR A 210 -31.77 0.07 4.01
CA THR A 210 -32.46 1.38 3.97
C THR A 210 -31.53 2.52 3.55
N GLY A 211 -30.25 2.46 3.93
CA GLY A 211 -29.24 3.39 3.48
C GLY A 211 -29.03 3.35 1.96
N ILE A 212 -28.92 2.16 1.39
CA ILE A 212 -28.79 1.95 -0.06
C ILE A 212 -30.06 2.44 -0.78
N ASP A 213 -31.25 2.04 -0.30
CA ASP A 213 -32.52 2.44 -0.92
C ASP A 213 -32.68 3.98 -0.93
N SER A 214 -32.22 4.66 0.11
CA SER A 214 -32.32 6.12 0.20
C SER A 214 -31.46 6.88 -0.83
N VAL A 215 -30.32 6.33 -1.25
CA VAL A 215 -29.40 6.99 -2.19
C VAL A 215 -29.53 6.50 -3.63
N THR A 216 -30.16 5.34 -3.85
CA THR A 216 -30.35 4.76 -5.20
C THR A 216 -30.98 5.76 -6.19
N PRO A 217 -32.05 6.49 -5.87
CA PRO A 217 -32.64 7.48 -6.79
C PRO A 217 -31.67 8.58 -7.18
N GLN A 218 -30.88 9.07 -6.24
CA GLN A 218 -29.89 10.14 -6.48
C GLN A 218 -28.74 9.63 -7.39
N ILE A 219 -28.26 8.41 -7.18
CA ILE A 219 -27.23 7.78 -8.03
C ILE A 219 -27.79 7.60 -9.45
N ALA A 220 -29.01 7.10 -9.56
CA ALA A 220 -29.67 6.88 -10.84
C ALA A 220 -29.92 8.19 -11.62
N GLU A 221 -30.30 9.25 -10.95
CA GLU A 221 -30.45 10.57 -11.54
C GLU A 221 -29.10 11.10 -12.06
N ALA A 222 -28.06 11.03 -11.23
CA ALA A 222 -26.70 11.43 -11.62
C ALA A 222 -26.23 10.64 -12.85
N ALA A 223 -26.44 9.34 -12.91
CA ALA A 223 -26.08 8.49 -14.04
C ALA A 223 -26.81 8.90 -15.34
N ARG A 224 -28.12 9.19 -15.25
CA ARG A 224 -28.95 9.59 -16.41
C ARG A 224 -28.73 11.02 -16.87
N SER A 225 -28.15 11.87 -16.04
CA SER A 225 -27.91 13.30 -16.36
C SER A 225 -26.95 13.55 -17.52
N GLY A 226 -26.24 12.52 -17.99
CA GLY A 226 -25.19 12.64 -18.98
C GLY A 226 -23.92 13.36 -18.48
N ARG A 227 -23.85 13.68 -17.17
CA ARG A 227 -22.71 14.36 -16.54
C ARG A 227 -21.74 13.40 -15.84
N VAL A 228 -22.08 12.09 -15.78
CA VAL A 228 -21.29 11.04 -15.14
C VAL A 228 -20.92 9.99 -16.19
N ASP A 229 -19.62 9.70 -16.32
CA ASP A 229 -19.12 8.65 -17.22
C ASP A 229 -18.95 7.32 -16.50
N ALA A 230 -18.65 7.40 -15.17
CA ALA A 230 -18.44 6.23 -14.34
C ALA A 230 -18.90 6.46 -12.89
N ILE A 231 -19.33 5.37 -12.26
CA ILE A 231 -19.65 5.30 -10.82
C ILE A 231 -18.58 4.42 -10.18
N PHE A 232 -17.80 5.01 -9.26
CA PHE A 232 -16.77 4.28 -8.53
C PHE A 232 -17.26 4.00 -7.12
N MET A 233 -17.39 2.72 -6.77
CA MET A 233 -18.01 2.24 -5.53
C MET A 233 -16.97 1.66 -4.58
N THR A 234 -17.09 1.98 -3.28
CA THR A 234 -16.30 1.35 -2.21
C THR A 234 -16.92 0.04 -1.72
N ALA A 235 -18.18 -0.23 -2.07
CA ALA A 235 -18.95 -1.38 -1.62
C ALA A 235 -18.15 -2.69 -1.70
N ASN A 236 -17.81 -3.24 -0.53
CA ASN A 236 -16.89 -4.35 -0.39
C ASN A 236 -17.50 -5.59 0.25
N ASN A 237 -18.60 -5.43 0.94
CA ASN A 237 -19.22 -6.52 1.68
C ASN A 237 -20.04 -7.40 0.73
N GLN A 238 -20.15 -8.66 1.05
CA GLN A 238 -20.84 -9.63 0.19
C GLN A 238 -22.32 -9.31 -0.03
N ALA A 239 -22.95 -8.55 0.86
CA ALA A 239 -24.35 -8.17 0.75
C ALA A 239 -24.52 -6.77 0.10
N VAL A 240 -23.66 -5.79 0.44
CA VAL A 240 -23.80 -4.40 0.00
C VAL A 240 -23.61 -4.26 -1.51
N LEU A 241 -22.51 -4.80 -2.07
CA LEU A 241 -22.26 -4.69 -3.51
C LEU A 241 -23.35 -5.32 -4.37
N PRO A 242 -23.79 -6.57 -4.14
CA PRO A 242 -24.88 -7.17 -4.91
C PRO A 242 -26.17 -6.39 -4.79
N TYR A 243 -26.56 -5.99 -3.59
CA TYR A 243 -27.81 -5.26 -3.36
C TYR A 243 -27.81 -3.88 -4.01
N LEU A 244 -26.75 -3.10 -3.83
CA LEU A 244 -26.62 -1.78 -4.47
C LEU A 244 -26.70 -1.88 -6.00
N THR A 245 -25.96 -2.81 -6.59
CA THR A 245 -25.94 -2.97 -8.06
C THR A 245 -27.27 -3.53 -8.60
N GLU A 246 -27.98 -4.37 -7.85
CA GLU A 246 -29.34 -4.83 -8.17
C GLU A 246 -30.32 -3.64 -8.17
N LYS A 247 -30.29 -2.81 -7.13
CA LYS A 247 -31.16 -1.61 -7.06
C LYS A 247 -30.88 -0.61 -8.18
N LEU A 248 -29.60 -0.41 -8.51
CA LEU A 248 -29.21 0.44 -9.65
C LEU A 248 -29.71 -0.15 -10.97
N ALA A 249 -29.60 -1.47 -11.18
CA ALA A 249 -30.13 -2.14 -12.36
C ALA A 249 -31.66 -1.99 -12.46
N ALA A 250 -32.38 -2.16 -11.36
CA ALA A 250 -33.83 -1.93 -11.30
C ALA A 250 -34.21 -0.46 -11.63
N ALA A 251 -33.32 0.49 -11.31
CA ALA A 251 -33.46 1.91 -11.67
C ALA A 251 -32.97 2.23 -13.10
N GLY A 252 -32.62 1.22 -13.91
CA GLY A 252 -32.15 1.37 -15.30
C GLY A 252 -30.69 1.82 -15.43
N VAL A 253 -29.86 1.65 -14.39
CA VAL A 253 -28.42 1.99 -14.40
C VAL A 253 -27.60 0.71 -14.40
N SER A 254 -26.74 0.57 -15.41
CA SER A 254 -25.84 -0.59 -15.55
C SER A 254 -24.48 -0.15 -16.11
N SER A 255 -23.50 -1.03 -16.03
CA SER A 255 -22.16 -0.79 -16.59
C SER A 255 -22.15 -0.58 -18.11
N GLN A 256 -23.22 -0.94 -18.81
CA GLN A 256 -23.36 -0.67 -20.26
C GLN A 256 -23.72 0.79 -20.54
N VAL A 257 -24.41 1.46 -19.62
CA VAL A 257 -24.82 2.86 -19.74
C VAL A 257 -23.83 3.79 -19.05
N THR A 258 -23.54 3.50 -17.77
CA THR A 258 -22.59 4.27 -16.95
C THR A 258 -21.61 3.29 -16.34
N GLN A 259 -20.32 3.41 -16.65
CA GLN A 259 -19.33 2.44 -16.23
C GLN A 259 -19.28 2.28 -14.70
N PHE A 260 -19.44 1.06 -14.20
CA PHE A 260 -19.19 0.75 -12.80
C PHE A 260 -17.72 0.41 -12.57
N MET A 261 -17.14 0.91 -11.50
CA MET A 261 -15.80 0.61 -11.03
C MET A 261 -15.88 0.20 -9.55
N GLY A 262 -15.15 -0.83 -9.17
CA GLY A 262 -15.14 -1.35 -7.79
C GLY A 262 -13.75 -1.31 -7.16
N LEU A 263 -13.68 -0.88 -5.90
CA LEU A 263 -12.44 -0.85 -5.12
C LEU A 263 -12.01 -2.24 -4.64
N THR A 264 -12.89 -3.22 -4.73
CA THR A 264 -12.65 -4.60 -4.33
C THR A 264 -12.72 -5.54 -5.53
N ARG A 265 -12.34 -6.78 -5.33
CA ARG A 265 -12.45 -7.82 -6.35
C ARG A 265 -13.91 -8.27 -6.49
N TRP A 266 -14.42 -8.18 -7.69
CA TRP A 266 -15.80 -8.57 -8.00
C TRP A 266 -15.92 -10.03 -8.47
N ASP A 267 -14.81 -10.68 -8.72
CA ASP A 267 -14.70 -12.10 -9.06
C ASP A 267 -14.60 -13.02 -7.83
N GLU A 268 -14.56 -12.46 -6.63
CA GLU A 268 -14.49 -13.22 -5.37
C GLU A 268 -15.67 -12.87 -4.43
N PRO A 269 -16.41 -13.88 -3.99
CA PRO A 269 -16.35 -15.31 -4.36
C PRO A 269 -16.78 -15.53 -5.82
N SER A 270 -16.38 -16.66 -6.40
CA SER A 270 -16.62 -16.99 -7.82
C SER A 270 -18.12 -16.98 -8.22
N SER A 271 -19.03 -17.18 -7.27
CA SER A 271 -20.48 -17.06 -7.50
C SER A 271 -20.91 -15.66 -8.00
N ARG A 272 -20.09 -14.63 -7.78
CA ARG A 272 -20.36 -13.28 -8.30
C ARG A 272 -20.21 -13.18 -9.82
N LEU A 273 -19.45 -14.06 -10.43
CA LEU A 273 -19.30 -14.09 -11.89
C LEU A 273 -20.64 -14.29 -12.63
N GLU A 274 -21.59 -14.96 -11.98
CA GLU A 274 -22.92 -15.24 -12.54
C GLU A 274 -23.93 -14.09 -12.32
N MET A 275 -23.57 -13.06 -11.53
CA MET A 275 -24.48 -11.96 -11.23
C MET A 275 -24.64 -11.00 -12.42
N PRO A 276 -25.87 -10.84 -13.00
CA PRO A 276 -26.07 -10.02 -14.18
C PRO A 276 -25.72 -8.55 -13.97
N GLN A 277 -25.98 -8.02 -12.78
CA GLN A 277 -25.72 -6.62 -12.43
C GLN A 277 -24.24 -6.26 -12.29
N LEU A 278 -23.36 -7.24 -12.16
CA LEU A 278 -21.91 -7.04 -12.11
C LEU A 278 -21.23 -7.15 -13.49
N GLN A 279 -21.97 -7.63 -14.51
CA GLN A 279 -21.43 -7.78 -15.86
C GLN A 279 -20.99 -6.42 -16.41
N GLY A 280 -19.80 -6.36 -17.01
CA GLY A 280 -19.22 -5.14 -17.58
C GLY A 280 -18.58 -4.21 -16.57
N GLY A 281 -18.73 -4.43 -15.26
CA GLY A 281 -18.06 -3.64 -14.23
C GLY A 281 -16.56 -3.86 -14.24
N TRP A 282 -15.80 -2.82 -13.89
CA TRP A 282 -14.32 -2.86 -13.83
C TRP A 282 -13.81 -2.97 -12.40
N PHE A 283 -12.84 -3.82 -12.22
CA PHE A 283 -12.09 -3.95 -10.96
C PHE A 283 -10.64 -4.28 -11.26
N ALA A 284 -9.76 -4.13 -10.25
CA ALA A 284 -8.35 -4.42 -10.41
C ALA A 284 -7.97 -5.67 -9.63
N LEU A 285 -7.00 -6.42 -10.18
CA LEU A 285 -6.46 -7.63 -9.56
C LEU A 285 -4.96 -7.78 -9.82
N PRO A 286 -4.22 -8.52 -8.95
CA PRO A 286 -2.82 -8.83 -9.15
C PRO A 286 -2.57 -9.69 -10.39
N ASP A 287 -1.29 -9.82 -10.79
CA ASP A 287 -0.88 -10.84 -11.77
C ASP A 287 -0.97 -12.23 -11.15
N ASN A 288 -1.98 -12.99 -11.54
CA ASN A 288 -2.23 -14.32 -10.99
C ASN A 288 -1.16 -15.36 -11.37
N THR A 289 -0.37 -15.13 -12.43
CA THR A 289 0.64 -16.10 -12.89
C THR A 289 1.75 -16.27 -11.85
N ARG A 290 2.35 -15.16 -11.40
CA ARG A 290 3.40 -15.20 -10.38
C ARG A 290 2.88 -15.66 -9.03
N LYS A 291 1.65 -15.27 -8.69
CA LYS A 291 1.00 -15.74 -7.46
C LYS A 291 0.83 -17.25 -7.46
N ALA A 292 0.35 -17.84 -8.55
CA ALA A 292 0.18 -19.29 -8.69
C ALA A 292 1.52 -20.05 -8.59
N GLU A 293 2.58 -19.51 -9.21
CA GLU A 293 3.94 -20.08 -9.11
C GLU A 293 4.45 -20.05 -7.67
N PHE A 294 4.28 -18.91 -6.97
CA PHE A 294 4.64 -18.78 -5.56
C PHE A 294 3.88 -19.78 -4.69
N GLU A 295 2.56 -19.87 -4.84
CA GLU A 295 1.72 -20.78 -4.06
C GLU A 295 2.08 -22.26 -4.31
N ALA A 296 2.38 -22.63 -5.55
CA ALA A 296 2.81 -23.98 -5.87
C ALA A 296 4.15 -24.34 -5.21
N ARG A 297 5.12 -23.43 -5.26
CA ARG A 297 6.42 -23.60 -4.60
C ARG A 297 6.28 -23.62 -3.08
N TYR A 298 5.44 -22.78 -2.52
CA TYR A 298 5.17 -22.74 -1.08
C TYR A 298 4.56 -24.07 -0.61
N ARG A 299 3.53 -24.59 -1.31
CA ARG A 299 2.91 -25.89 -1.00
C ARG A 299 3.93 -27.04 -1.10
N ALA A 300 4.80 -27.02 -2.10
CA ALA A 300 5.84 -28.03 -2.25
C ALA A 300 6.85 -27.99 -1.10
N ALA A 301 7.19 -26.82 -0.59
CA ALA A 301 8.16 -26.64 0.49
C ALA A 301 7.59 -26.90 1.90
N TYR A 302 6.31 -26.56 2.14
CA TYR A 302 5.74 -26.52 3.49
C TYR A 302 4.51 -27.43 3.67
N GLY A 303 3.99 -28.06 2.62
CA GLY A 303 2.86 -29.02 2.70
C GLY A 303 1.48 -28.38 2.91
N GLU A 304 1.40 -27.05 2.97
CA GLU A 304 0.13 -26.31 3.17
C GLU A 304 0.03 -25.12 2.19
N ALA A 305 -1.18 -24.61 1.98
CA ALA A 305 -1.36 -23.37 1.22
C ALA A 305 -0.89 -22.17 2.05
N PRO A 306 -0.24 -21.16 1.43
CA PRO A 306 0.10 -19.94 2.13
C PRO A 306 -1.17 -19.12 2.43
N HIS A 307 -1.11 -18.30 3.47
CA HIS A 307 -2.08 -17.23 3.65
C HIS A 307 -1.94 -16.22 2.50
N GLU A 308 -3.03 -15.56 2.09
CA GLU A 308 -3.06 -14.61 0.97
C GLU A 308 -2.05 -13.45 1.08
N LEU A 309 -1.70 -13.03 2.31
CA LEU A 309 -0.73 -11.98 2.59
C LEU A 309 0.72 -12.48 2.66
N ALA A 310 0.98 -13.78 2.55
CA ALA A 310 2.32 -14.35 2.69
C ALA A 310 3.32 -13.76 1.68
N GLY A 311 2.84 -13.44 0.47
CA GLY A 311 3.61 -12.82 -0.60
C GLY A 311 4.28 -11.50 -0.20
N LEU A 312 3.72 -10.75 0.76
CA LEU A 312 4.31 -9.50 1.23
C LEU A 312 5.68 -9.69 1.87
N ALA A 313 5.84 -10.74 2.67
CA ALA A 313 7.13 -11.03 3.29
C ALA A 313 8.16 -11.51 2.25
N TYR A 314 7.74 -12.32 1.28
CA TYR A 314 8.57 -12.69 0.15
C TYR A 314 9.04 -11.46 -0.63
N ASP A 315 8.11 -10.57 -1.01
CA ASP A 315 8.37 -9.35 -1.78
C ASP A 315 9.37 -8.43 -1.05
N GLY A 316 9.21 -8.25 0.26
CA GLY A 316 10.08 -7.42 1.06
C GLY A 316 11.53 -7.93 1.07
N VAL A 317 11.74 -9.22 1.32
CA VAL A 317 13.08 -9.85 1.28
C VAL A 317 13.66 -9.81 -0.13
N ALA A 318 12.86 -10.14 -1.14
CA ALA A 318 13.31 -10.16 -2.54
C ALA A 318 13.73 -8.77 -3.04
N ALA A 319 13.05 -7.71 -2.63
CA ALA A 319 13.42 -6.33 -2.97
C ALA A 319 14.77 -5.94 -2.38
N ILE A 320 15.00 -6.25 -1.10
CA ILE A 320 16.28 -6.02 -0.43
C ILE A 320 17.38 -6.82 -1.10
N ALA A 321 17.15 -8.10 -1.35
CA ALA A 321 18.11 -9.00 -2.04
C ALA A 321 18.47 -8.49 -3.44
N ALA A 322 17.49 -7.97 -4.20
CA ALA A 322 17.75 -7.39 -5.52
C ALA A 322 18.70 -6.20 -5.46
N ASN A 323 18.53 -5.32 -4.47
CA ASN A 323 19.42 -4.18 -4.26
C ASN A 323 20.84 -4.60 -3.83
N ILE A 324 20.96 -5.62 -2.95
CA ILE A 324 22.25 -6.16 -2.51
C ILE A 324 22.99 -6.80 -3.69
N ARG A 325 22.32 -7.63 -4.50
CA ARG A 325 22.90 -8.22 -5.72
C ARG A 325 23.40 -7.17 -6.72
N ALA A 326 22.74 -6.03 -6.78
CA ALA A 326 23.17 -4.89 -7.60
C ALA A 326 24.37 -4.11 -6.99
N GLY A 327 24.95 -4.58 -5.87
CA GLY A 327 26.09 -3.96 -5.21
C GLY A 327 25.76 -2.63 -4.51
N LYS A 328 24.47 -2.37 -4.22
CA LYS A 328 24.04 -1.08 -3.67
C LYS A 328 24.34 -0.99 -2.18
N ARG A 329 25.13 0.01 -1.78
CA ARG A 329 25.35 0.32 -0.37
C ARG A 329 24.11 0.91 0.32
N ASP A 330 23.21 1.51 -0.45
CA ASP A 330 21.95 2.08 -0.02
C ASP A 330 20.77 1.10 -0.15
N ALA A 331 21.04 -0.22 -0.21
CA ALA A 331 20.05 -1.26 -0.48
C ALA A 331 18.81 -1.22 0.40
N VAL A 332 18.95 -0.79 1.65
CA VAL A 332 17.87 -0.66 2.65
C VAL A 332 17.55 0.80 3.00
N ALA A 333 18.26 1.77 2.39
CA ALA A 333 17.98 3.18 2.53
C ALA A 333 16.87 3.64 1.58
N LYS A 334 16.28 4.80 1.86
CA LYS A 334 15.18 5.37 1.07
C LYS A 334 15.53 5.45 -0.42
N SER A 335 16.75 5.87 -0.79
CA SER A 335 17.19 5.95 -2.19
C SER A 335 17.16 4.61 -2.91
N GLY A 336 17.64 3.55 -2.26
CA GLY A 336 17.63 2.20 -2.83
C GLY A 336 16.22 1.60 -2.91
N LEU A 337 15.37 1.87 -1.91
CA LEU A 337 13.99 1.38 -1.86
C LEU A 337 13.09 2.07 -2.89
N THR A 338 13.27 3.37 -3.14
CA THR A 338 12.40 4.17 -4.03
C THR A 338 12.86 4.24 -5.48
N GLN A 339 13.60 3.23 -5.96
CA GLN A 339 14.05 3.17 -7.35
C GLN A 339 12.89 3.16 -8.37
N ARG A 340 13.05 3.89 -9.47
CA ARG A 340 12.00 4.07 -10.48
C ARG A 340 11.53 2.76 -11.12
N ALA A 341 12.45 1.83 -11.37
CA ALA A 341 12.13 0.54 -11.99
C ALA A 341 11.27 -0.34 -11.09
N GLY A 342 11.30 -0.12 -9.77
CA GLY A 342 10.62 -0.97 -8.80
C GLY A 342 11.25 -2.35 -8.67
N PHE A 343 10.46 -3.30 -8.20
CA PHE A 343 10.85 -4.66 -7.88
C PHE A 343 9.84 -5.64 -8.48
N ALA A 344 10.29 -6.84 -8.77
CA ALA A 344 9.41 -7.95 -9.10
C ALA A 344 8.86 -8.56 -7.81
N GLY A 345 7.54 -8.71 -7.73
CA GLY A 345 6.86 -9.29 -6.58
C GLY A 345 5.97 -10.47 -6.94
N VAL A 346 5.46 -11.16 -5.92
CA VAL A 346 4.52 -12.29 -6.02
C VAL A 346 3.22 -11.84 -6.67
N ASP A 347 2.67 -10.71 -6.21
CA ASP A 347 1.44 -10.12 -6.75
C ASP A 347 1.71 -9.13 -7.90
N GLY A 348 2.79 -9.35 -8.67
CA GLY A 348 3.21 -8.47 -9.76
C GLY A 348 4.29 -7.46 -9.35
N ALA A 349 4.72 -6.64 -10.30
CA ALA A 349 5.71 -5.61 -10.01
C ALA A 349 5.19 -4.56 -9.01
N PHE A 350 6.10 -4.05 -8.17
CA PHE A 350 5.80 -2.97 -7.23
C PHE A 350 6.98 -2.01 -7.10
N ARG A 351 6.70 -0.79 -6.64
CA ARG A 351 7.73 0.17 -6.25
C ARG A 351 7.26 1.01 -5.08
N PHE A 352 8.21 1.44 -4.25
CA PHE A 352 7.94 2.46 -3.23
C PHE A 352 8.07 3.85 -3.82
N ARG A 353 7.24 4.78 -3.33
CA ARG A 353 7.30 6.20 -3.65
C ARG A 353 8.08 6.96 -2.56
N PRO A 354 8.60 8.16 -2.87
CA PRO A 354 9.32 8.98 -1.89
C PRO A 354 8.51 9.36 -0.64
N ASP A 355 7.17 9.34 -0.73
CA ASP A 355 6.26 9.59 0.38
C ASP A 355 6.02 8.35 1.28
N GLY A 356 6.70 7.22 0.99
CA GLY A 356 6.55 5.95 1.71
C GLY A 356 5.37 5.09 1.25
N THR A 357 4.49 5.61 0.39
CA THR A 357 3.45 4.80 -0.25
C THR A 357 4.04 3.87 -1.30
N ASN A 358 3.26 2.94 -1.79
CA ASN A 358 3.67 2.08 -2.89
C ASN A 358 2.83 2.31 -4.16
N GLN A 359 3.30 1.75 -5.24
CA GLN A 359 2.53 1.51 -6.45
C GLN A 359 2.69 0.05 -6.83
N ARG A 360 1.57 -0.62 -7.11
CA ARG A 360 1.55 -2.01 -7.56
C ARG A 360 1.02 -2.09 -8.99
N ALA A 361 1.61 -2.99 -9.76
CA ALA A 361 1.18 -3.31 -11.11
C ALA A 361 -0.04 -4.23 -11.03
N LEU A 362 -1.21 -3.71 -11.27
CA LEU A 362 -2.47 -4.43 -11.26
C LEU A 362 -3.03 -4.54 -12.68
N ALA A 363 -3.66 -5.65 -13.01
CA ALA A 363 -4.50 -5.78 -14.19
C ALA A 363 -5.83 -5.06 -13.97
N VAL A 364 -6.47 -4.63 -15.05
CA VAL A 364 -7.88 -4.25 -15.05
C VAL A 364 -8.68 -5.39 -15.66
N ALA A 365 -9.72 -5.79 -14.96
CA ALA A 365 -10.59 -6.87 -15.37
C ALA A 365 -12.06 -6.46 -15.38
N THR A 366 -12.86 -7.29 -16.02
CA THR A 366 -14.31 -7.22 -16.03
C THR A 366 -14.91 -8.61 -15.97
N ILE A 367 -16.20 -8.68 -15.67
CA ILE A 367 -17.00 -9.90 -15.82
C ILE A 367 -17.76 -9.80 -17.15
N ARG A 368 -17.61 -10.78 -18.02
CA ARG A 368 -18.31 -10.85 -19.29
C ARG A 368 -18.69 -12.29 -19.60
N GLY A 369 -19.99 -12.53 -19.84
CA GLY A 369 -20.48 -13.88 -20.09
C GLY A 369 -20.20 -14.84 -18.93
N ASN A 370 -20.33 -14.36 -17.70
CA ASN A 370 -20.05 -15.09 -16.46
C ASN A 370 -18.59 -15.55 -16.30
N GLN A 371 -17.67 -14.87 -16.99
CA GLN A 371 -16.25 -15.19 -16.93
C GLN A 371 -15.44 -13.93 -16.59
N LEU A 372 -14.32 -14.14 -15.91
CA LEU A 372 -13.30 -13.13 -15.70
C LEU A 372 -12.57 -12.85 -17.02
N VAL A 373 -12.58 -11.59 -17.46
CA VAL A 373 -11.89 -11.14 -18.67
C VAL A 373 -10.91 -10.03 -18.31
N ILE A 374 -9.64 -10.20 -18.67
CA ILE A 374 -8.61 -9.18 -18.51
C ILE A 374 -8.74 -8.16 -19.64
N LEU A 375 -9.01 -6.89 -19.29
CA LEU A 375 -9.11 -5.78 -20.22
C LEU A 375 -7.76 -5.12 -20.49
N ASP A 376 -6.92 -5.01 -19.45
CA ASP A 376 -5.61 -4.39 -19.50
C ASP A 376 -4.68 -5.14 -18.56
N PRO A 377 -3.71 -5.91 -19.09
CA PRO A 377 -2.81 -6.72 -18.28
C PRO A 377 -2.03 -5.90 -17.26
N ALA A 378 -1.59 -6.53 -16.18
CA ALA A 378 -0.69 -5.92 -15.22
C ALA A 378 0.65 -5.58 -15.89
N PRO A 379 1.16 -4.34 -15.75
CA PRO A 379 2.49 -3.99 -16.26
C PRO A 379 3.56 -4.88 -15.63
N ARG A 380 4.54 -5.31 -16.42
CA ARG A 380 5.66 -6.13 -15.93
C ARG A 380 6.71 -5.35 -15.13
N GLY A 381 6.62 -4.01 -15.12
CA GLY A 381 7.54 -3.11 -14.42
C GLY A 381 7.15 -1.64 -14.64
N PHE A 382 7.91 -0.73 -14.04
CA PHE A 382 7.65 0.72 -14.05
C PHE A 382 8.65 1.54 -14.87
N GLY A 383 9.58 0.90 -15.56
CA GLY A 383 10.66 1.54 -16.32
C GLY A 383 10.61 1.21 -17.81
N GLY A 384 9.63 1.73 -18.56
CA GLY A 384 9.55 1.58 -20.00
C GLY A 384 8.53 2.55 -20.59
N PHE A 385 8.80 3.10 -21.75
CA PHE A 385 7.84 3.90 -22.53
C PHE A 385 6.58 3.06 -22.76
N GLY A 386 5.48 3.42 -22.08
CA GLY A 386 4.20 2.75 -22.25
C GLY A 386 3.34 2.78 -20.99
N PHE A 387 2.85 3.96 -20.62
CA PHE A 387 1.63 4.14 -19.84
C PHE A 387 0.62 4.86 -20.71
#